data_b27e3332f2b5cf8a35ea95c8a9b3b455
#
_entry.id   b27e3332f2b5cf8a35ea95c8a9b3b455
#
_cell.length_a   1.000
_cell.length_b   1.000
_cell.length_c   1.000
_cell.angle_alpha   90.00
_cell.angle_beta   90.00
_cell.angle_gamma   90.00
#
_symmetry.space_group_name_H-M   'P 1'
#
loop_
_entity.id
_entity.type
_entity.pdbx_description
1 polymer ?
#
loop_
_entity_poly.entity_id
_entity_poly.type
_entity_poly.pdbx_seq_one_letter_code
_entity_poly.pdbx_strand_id
1 'polypeptide(L)'
;MDHIMRDMLTQIGGIDECVTEFLRITDQLLPVKVFKRICPEIDNAWRTPAGTPVVLQLLGSDADWMAENAQRAARLGTPALDINFGCPAKTVNRHRGGAVLLEEPETLFAIVRAVRQAVPDSIPVTAKMRLGYKDRSLLMENAKAIEEAGASQLVIHARTKVEGYKPPAHWQEIEPVRQQLAIPVVANGDVCTVEDYHACRLASGCQDVMIGRGLVAQPWLALQIRASLSGQERAAPVLTEVAPWLEWFLQRNQQLMLSKFAPGRVKQWLKMLAGAMPDLRQWVQLLQSERDPERFAERVHAVVQELSAASQTD
;
A
#
# COMPACT_ATOMS: atom_id res chain seq x y z
N MET A 1 0.73 -0.85 -3.95
CA MET A 1 -0.15 0.07 -4.73
C MET A 1 0.64 0.53 -5.94
N ASP A 2 0.02 0.54 -7.14
CA ASP A 2 0.74 0.97 -8.34
C ASP A 2 0.99 2.48 -8.37
N HIS A 3 1.88 2.90 -9.27
CA HIS A 3 2.36 4.28 -9.34
C HIS A 3 1.27 5.31 -9.71
N ILE A 4 0.25 4.93 -10.51
CA ILE A 4 -0.84 5.86 -10.87
C ILE A 4 -1.70 6.15 -9.63
N MET A 5 -2.00 5.12 -8.84
CA MET A 5 -2.75 5.29 -7.60
C MET A 5 -1.93 6.03 -6.54
N ARG A 6 -0.61 5.76 -6.44
CA ARG A 6 0.27 6.54 -5.55
C ARG A 6 0.30 8.01 -5.92
N ASP A 7 0.46 8.30 -7.22
CA ASP A 7 0.46 9.67 -7.73
C ASP A 7 -0.82 10.39 -7.35
N MET A 8 -1.98 9.81 -7.65
CA MET A 8 -3.28 10.40 -7.33
C MET A 8 -3.46 10.63 -5.83
N LEU A 9 -3.26 9.63 -5.00
CA LEU A 9 -3.50 9.72 -3.57
C LEU A 9 -2.57 10.72 -2.88
N THR A 10 -1.31 10.83 -3.34
CA THR A 10 -0.37 11.79 -2.78
C THR A 10 -0.63 13.22 -3.25
N GLN A 11 -1.20 13.42 -4.44
CA GLN A 11 -1.69 14.74 -4.88
C GLN A 11 -2.91 15.20 -4.07
N ILE A 12 -3.83 14.28 -3.72
CA ILE A 12 -4.93 14.58 -2.79
C ILE A 12 -4.35 15.00 -1.44
N GLY A 13 -3.34 14.27 -0.92
CA GLY A 13 -2.49 14.72 0.17
C GLY A 13 -2.66 13.98 1.49
N GLY A 14 -1.90 14.41 2.51
CA GLY A 14 -1.95 13.86 3.87
C GLY A 14 -1.10 12.60 4.10
N ILE A 15 -0.41 12.09 3.09
CA ILE A 15 0.39 10.86 3.12
C ILE A 15 1.86 11.21 3.33
N ASP A 16 2.50 10.58 4.32
CA ASP A 16 3.90 10.82 4.66
C ASP A 16 4.86 10.03 3.78
N GLU A 17 4.50 8.79 3.45
CA GLU A 17 5.32 7.86 2.70
C GLU A 17 4.45 6.85 1.94
N CYS A 18 4.92 6.40 0.80
CA CYS A 18 4.31 5.32 0.01
C CYS A 18 5.25 4.13 -0.12
N VAL A 19 4.65 2.94 -0.13
CA VAL A 19 5.36 1.69 -0.46
C VAL A 19 4.86 1.17 -1.81
N THR A 20 5.79 0.72 -2.67
CA THR A 20 5.45 0.19 -3.99
C THR A 20 4.66 -1.13 -3.90
N GLU A 21 4.14 -1.59 -5.02
CA GLU A 21 3.88 -3.01 -5.20
C GLU A 21 5.19 -3.78 -5.00
N PHE A 22 5.09 -5.01 -4.49
CA PHE A 22 6.31 -5.78 -4.29
C PHE A 22 6.96 -6.19 -5.62
N LEU A 23 8.25 -6.03 -5.70
CA LEU A 23 9.09 -6.59 -6.74
C LEU A 23 9.36 -8.05 -6.37
N ARG A 24 8.82 -8.98 -7.16
CA ARG A 24 9.02 -10.41 -6.90
C ARG A 24 10.41 -10.85 -7.35
N ILE A 25 11.21 -11.29 -6.39
CA ILE A 25 12.54 -11.88 -6.59
C ILE A 25 12.41 -13.40 -6.59
N THR A 26 12.96 -14.06 -7.59
CA THR A 26 13.00 -15.52 -7.69
C THR A 26 14.46 -16.00 -7.67
N ASP A 27 15.02 -16.28 -8.82
CA ASP A 27 16.30 -16.94 -9.03
C ASP A 27 17.24 -16.14 -9.97
N GLN A 28 17.10 -14.82 -9.99
CA GLN A 28 17.88 -13.96 -10.86
C GLN A 28 17.97 -12.51 -10.38
N LEU A 29 19.00 -11.85 -10.84
CA LEU A 29 19.14 -10.40 -10.72
C LEU A 29 18.27 -9.70 -11.77
N LEU A 30 17.23 -9.02 -11.34
CA LEU A 30 16.26 -8.37 -12.21
C LEU A 30 16.86 -7.17 -12.96
N PRO A 31 16.57 -6.98 -14.26
CA PRO A 31 17.03 -5.82 -15.02
C PRO A 31 16.44 -4.50 -14.49
N VAL A 32 17.17 -3.40 -14.60
CA VAL A 32 16.76 -2.05 -14.15
C VAL A 32 15.39 -1.64 -14.68
N LYS A 33 15.03 -2.01 -15.91
CA LYS A 33 13.71 -1.75 -16.49
C LYS A 33 12.54 -2.31 -15.67
N VAL A 34 12.77 -3.40 -14.91
CA VAL A 34 11.73 -4.00 -14.05
C VAL A 34 11.53 -3.16 -12.80
N PHE A 35 12.60 -2.63 -12.21
CA PHE A 35 12.53 -1.68 -11.09
C PHE A 35 11.78 -0.41 -11.52
N LYS A 36 12.15 0.20 -12.66
CA LYS A 36 11.50 1.41 -13.18
C LYS A 36 10.03 1.21 -13.54
N ARG A 37 9.64 0.01 -13.95
CA ARG A 37 8.22 -0.33 -14.21
C ARG A 37 7.38 -0.34 -12.94
N ILE A 38 7.91 -0.85 -11.84
CA ILE A 38 7.22 -0.92 -10.54
C ILE A 38 7.29 0.44 -9.81
N CYS A 39 8.42 1.11 -9.93
CA CYS A 39 8.69 2.39 -9.28
C CYS A 39 9.27 3.38 -10.30
N PRO A 40 8.46 4.01 -11.18
CA PRO A 40 8.95 5.04 -12.09
C PRO A 40 9.46 6.28 -11.34
N GLU A 41 9.12 6.44 -10.07
CA GLU A 41 9.60 7.48 -9.18
C GLU A 41 11.14 7.45 -8.98
N ILE A 42 11.81 6.37 -9.40
CA ILE A 42 13.29 6.30 -9.52
C ILE A 42 13.83 7.49 -10.32
N ASP A 43 13.14 7.85 -11.40
CA ASP A 43 13.52 8.97 -12.27
C ASP A 43 13.12 10.35 -11.69
N ASN A 44 12.41 10.37 -10.56
CA ASN A 44 12.01 11.57 -9.81
C ASN A 44 12.55 11.55 -8.37
N ALA A 45 13.81 11.17 -8.19
CA ALA A 45 14.48 11.10 -6.89
C ALA A 45 13.68 10.29 -5.83
N TRP A 46 13.01 9.22 -6.25
CA TRP A 46 12.19 8.34 -5.40
C TRP A 46 11.04 9.06 -4.70
N ARG A 47 10.45 10.04 -5.37
CA ARG A 47 9.29 10.79 -4.88
C ARG A 47 8.18 10.77 -5.90
N THR A 48 6.94 10.75 -5.40
CA THR A 48 5.79 11.01 -6.26
C THR A 48 5.85 12.44 -6.83
N PRO A 49 5.06 12.80 -7.85
CA PRO A 49 4.97 14.18 -8.33
C PRO A 49 4.60 15.18 -7.23
N ALA A 50 3.85 14.76 -6.22
CA ALA A 50 3.52 15.57 -5.04
C ALA A 50 4.66 15.68 -4.01
N GLY A 51 5.80 15.04 -4.25
CA GLY A 51 6.97 15.09 -3.37
C GLY A 51 6.99 14.04 -2.25
N THR A 52 6.00 13.15 -2.16
CA THR A 52 5.96 12.09 -1.14
C THR A 52 7.02 11.02 -1.42
N PRO A 53 7.84 10.62 -0.42
CA PRO A 53 8.83 9.56 -0.57
C PRO A 53 8.19 8.22 -0.94
N VAL A 54 8.91 7.42 -1.74
CA VAL A 54 8.47 6.08 -2.16
C VAL A 54 9.52 5.05 -1.79
N VAL A 55 9.13 4.06 -1.00
CA VAL A 55 9.94 2.92 -0.58
C VAL A 55 9.70 1.74 -1.50
N LEU A 56 10.79 1.11 -1.99
CA LEU A 56 10.70 -0.09 -2.82
C LEU A 56 10.47 -1.32 -1.95
N GLN A 57 9.41 -2.07 -2.25
CA GLN A 57 9.14 -3.32 -1.56
C GLN A 57 9.63 -4.53 -2.37
N LEU A 58 10.41 -5.40 -1.73
CA LEU A 58 10.90 -6.66 -2.28
C LEU A 58 10.10 -7.84 -1.70
N LEU A 59 9.95 -8.91 -2.47
CA LEU A 59 9.36 -10.16 -2.03
C LEU A 59 10.10 -11.33 -2.65
N GLY A 60 10.66 -12.20 -1.84
CA GLY A 60 11.38 -13.41 -2.25
C GLY A 60 11.63 -14.32 -1.06
N SER A 61 12.22 -15.48 -1.30
CA SER A 61 12.55 -16.49 -0.30
C SER A 61 14.03 -16.90 -0.30
N ASP A 62 14.76 -16.53 -1.32
CA ASP A 62 16.18 -16.80 -1.44
C ASP A 62 16.97 -15.57 -0.97
N ALA A 63 17.79 -15.75 0.07
CA ALA A 63 18.51 -14.66 0.72
C ALA A 63 19.56 -14.02 -0.20
N ASP A 64 20.23 -14.81 -1.04
CA ASP A 64 21.29 -14.32 -1.92
C ASP A 64 20.68 -13.48 -3.06
N TRP A 65 19.62 -13.99 -3.71
CA TRP A 65 18.91 -13.22 -4.75
C TRP A 65 18.22 -11.97 -4.19
N MET A 66 17.71 -12.04 -2.96
CA MET A 66 17.17 -10.86 -2.27
C MET A 66 18.26 -9.80 -2.03
N ALA A 67 19.43 -10.21 -1.57
CA ALA A 67 20.59 -9.34 -1.35
C ALA A 67 21.10 -8.69 -2.65
N GLU A 68 21.25 -9.45 -3.73
CA GLU A 68 21.70 -8.92 -5.01
C GLU A 68 20.74 -7.88 -5.60
N ASN A 69 19.43 -8.14 -5.52
CA ASN A 69 18.42 -7.20 -5.99
C ASN A 69 18.32 -5.96 -5.08
N ALA A 70 18.50 -6.12 -3.78
CA ALA A 70 18.59 -5.01 -2.83
C ALA A 70 19.82 -4.11 -3.13
N GLN A 71 20.98 -4.70 -3.40
CA GLN A 71 22.17 -3.96 -3.81
C GLN A 71 21.95 -3.20 -5.13
N ARG A 72 21.21 -3.78 -6.09
CA ARG A 72 20.83 -3.08 -7.32
C ARG A 72 19.93 -1.88 -7.03
N ALA A 73 18.92 -2.03 -6.15
CA ALA A 73 18.06 -0.93 -5.72
C ALA A 73 18.88 0.18 -5.03
N ALA A 74 19.84 -0.18 -4.18
CA ALA A 74 20.76 0.78 -3.54
C ALA A 74 21.55 1.58 -4.58
N ARG A 75 22.07 0.91 -5.63
CA ARG A 75 22.78 1.60 -6.74
C ARG A 75 21.85 2.51 -7.57
N LEU A 76 20.55 2.27 -7.56
CA LEU A 76 19.54 3.15 -8.16
C LEU A 76 19.14 4.31 -7.24
N GLY A 77 19.75 4.40 -6.05
CA GLY A 77 19.53 5.50 -5.10
C GLY A 77 18.27 5.36 -4.25
N THR A 78 17.78 4.13 -4.00
CA THR A 78 16.60 3.97 -3.13
C THR A 78 16.79 4.60 -1.77
N PRO A 79 15.82 5.37 -1.25
CA PRO A 79 15.91 5.96 0.09
C PRO A 79 15.72 4.93 1.21
N ALA A 80 15.00 3.84 0.94
CA ALA A 80 14.75 2.74 1.86
C ALA A 80 14.32 1.48 1.08
N LEU A 81 14.37 0.33 1.74
CA LEU A 81 13.89 -0.95 1.23
C LEU A 81 12.94 -1.59 2.22
N ASP A 82 11.83 -2.15 1.74
CA ASP A 82 10.90 -2.91 2.55
C ASP A 82 10.83 -4.37 2.07
N ILE A 83 10.74 -5.32 3.01
CA ILE A 83 10.66 -6.76 2.70
C ILE A 83 9.28 -7.28 3.07
N ASN A 84 8.59 -7.91 2.10
CA ASN A 84 7.23 -8.39 2.26
C ASN A 84 7.17 -9.86 2.71
N PHE A 85 6.82 -10.09 3.96
CA PHE A 85 6.49 -11.41 4.54
C PHE A 85 4.99 -11.58 4.81
N GLY A 86 4.13 -10.75 4.21
CA GLY A 86 2.69 -10.76 4.48
C GLY A 86 1.78 -11.10 3.29
N CYS A 87 2.34 -11.35 2.09
CA CYS A 87 1.54 -11.64 0.90
C CYS A 87 0.75 -12.95 1.03
N PRO A 88 -0.61 -12.94 0.97
CA PRO A 88 -1.42 -14.13 1.15
C PRO A 88 -1.69 -14.89 -0.16
N ALA A 89 -1.21 -14.41 -1.30
CA ALA A 89 -1.50 -14.96 -2.63
C ALA A 89 -1.06 -16.43 -2.74
N LYS A 90 -1.97 -17.31 -3.19
CA LYS A 90 -1.70 -18.75 -3.31
C LYS A 90 -0.47 -19.06 -4.16
N THR A 91 -0.30 -18.36 -5.28
CA THR A 91 0.85 -18.54 -6.18
C THR A 91 2.17 -18.15 -5.53
N VAL A 92 2.19 -17.07 -4.73
CA VAL A 92 3.38 -16.63 -3.99
C VAL A 92 3.75 -17.65 -2.91
N ASN A 93 2.76 -18.04 -2.09
CA ASN A 93 2.99 -18.99 -0.97
C ASN A 93 3.38 -20.38 -1.45
N ARG A 94 2.83 -20.87 -2.58
CA ARG A 94 3.23 -22.15 -3.19
C ARG A 94 4.72 -22.19 -3.57
N HIS A 95 5.28 -21.05 -3.93
CA HIS A 95 6.70 -20.88 -4.26
C HIS A 95 7.52 -20.36 -3.06
N ARG A 96 7.09 -20.69 -1.85
CA ARG A 96 7.76 -20.37 -0.57
C ARG A 96 8.08 -18.89 -0.38
N GLY A 97 7.22 -17.97 -0.86
CA GLY A 97 7.35 -16.53 -0.67
C GLY A 97 6.20 -15.93 0.12
N GLY A 98 6.38 -14.73 0.65
CA GLY A 98 5.35 -14.00 1.39
C GLY A 98 4.98 -14.66 2.72
N ALA A 99 3.67 -14.76 3.03
CA ALA A 99 3.21 -15.12 4.37
C ALA A 99 3.57 -16.55 4.83
N VAL A 100 3.85 -17.48 3.92
CA VAL A 100 4.25 -18.84 4.30
C VAL A 100 5.58 -18.87 5.06
N LEU A 101 6.44 -17.88 4.83
CA LEU A 101 7.71 -17.76 5.53
C LEU A 101 7.55 -17.45 7.04
N LEU A 102 6.36 -17.02 7.46
CA LEU A 102 6.05 -16.82 8.89
C LEU A 102 5.99 -18.12 9.70
N GLU A 103 6.09 -19.27 9.05
CA GLU A 103 6.30 -20.58 9.69
C GLU A 103 7.80 -20.90 9.92
N GLU A 104 8.72 -20.02 9.47
CA GLU A 104 10.17 -20.25 9.48
C GLU A 104 10.93 -18.98 9.94
N PRO A 105 10.97 -18.64 11.26
CA PRO A 105 11.65 -17.43 11.75
C PRO A 105 13.13 -17.33 11.34
N GLU A 106 13.83 -18.45 11.24
CA GLU A 106 15.22 -18.53 10.80
C GLU A 106 15.40 -18.08 9.34
N THR A 107 14.42 -18.41 8.46
CA THR A 107 14.42 -17.97 7.07
C THR A 107 14.17 -16.46 6.98
N LEU A 108 13.28 -15.91 7.81
CA LEU A 108 13.06 -14.46 7.92
C LEU A 108 14.36 -13.76 8.32
N PHE A 109 15.02 -14.24 9.38
CA PHE A 109 16.31 -13.72 9.84
C PHE A 109 17.33 -13.73 8.70
N ALA A 110 17.52 -14.87 8.02
CA ALA A 110 18.50 -15.01 6.94
C ALA A 110 18.25 -14.00 5.80
N ILE A 111 17.02 -13.84 5.35
CA ILE A 111 16.65 -12.91 4.27
C ILE A 111 16.93 -11.46 4.70
N VAL A 112 16.42 -11.04 5.85
CA VAL A 112 16.57 -9.66 6.33
C VAL A 112 18.06 -9.34 6.54
N ARG A 113 18.82 -10.27 7.14
CA ARG A 113 20.25 -10.14 7.37
C ARG A 113 21.04 -9.99 6.07
N ALA A 114 20.74 -10.83 5.08
CA ALA A 114 21.40 -10.75 3.77
C ALA A 114 21.12 -9.42 3.06
N VAL A 115 19.87 -8.96 3.07
CA VAL A 115 19.50 -7.64 2.51
C VAL A 115 20.18 -6.51 3.28
N ARG A 116 20.19 -6.55 4.62
CA ARG A 116 20.85 -5.52 5.44
C ARG A 116 22.33 -5.42 5.13
N GLN A 117 23.04 -6.55 5.01
CA GLN A 117 24.47 -6.59 4.71
C GLN A 117 24.79 -6.17 3.27
N ALA A 118 23.88 -6.33 2.34
CA ALA A 118 24.09 -6.00 0.93
C ALA A 118 23.98 -4.51 0.61
N VAL A 119 23.40 -3.69 1.51
CA VAL A 119 23.17 -2.28 1.26
C VAL A 119 23.87 -1.40 2.31
N PRO A 120 24.22 -0.15 1.99
CA PRO A 120 24.82 0.79 2.95
C PRO A 120 23.96 0.98 4.21
N ASP A 121 24.59 1.25 5.36
CA ASP A 121 23.89 1.49 6.63
C ASP A 121 22.97 2.72 6.58
N SER A 122 23.26 3.67 5.70
CA SER A 122 22.43 4.86 5.47
C SER A 122 21.09 4.56 4.80
N ILE A 123 20.89 3.36 4.24
CA ILE A 123 19.63 2.93 3.62
C ILE A 123 18.87 2.05 4.62
N PRO A 124 17.76 2.54 5.21
CA PRO A 124 16.92 1.73 6.08
C PRO A 124 16.41 0.47 5.38
N VAL A 125 16.40 -0.65 6.09
CA VAL A 125 15.73 -1.90 5.68
C VAL A 125 14.58 -2.13 6.63
N THR A 126 13.36 -2.11 6.13
CA THR A 126 12.14 -2.38 6.90
C THR A 126 11.54 -3.72 6.49
N ALA A 127 10.62 -4.22 7.29
CA ALA A 127 9.90 -5.44 6.97
C ALA A 127 8.40 -5.30 7.24
N LYS A 128 7.61 -6.02 6.46
CA LYS A 128 6.16 -6.09 6.65
C LYS A 128 5.71 -7.53 6.76
N MET A 129 5.02 -7.86 7.87
CA MET A 129 4.50 -9.19 8.14
C MET A 129 3.02 -9.20 8.52
N ARG A 130 2.47 -10.39 8.76
CA ARG A 130 1.18 -10.65 9.40
C ARG A 130 1.40 -11.19 10.81
N LEU A 131 0.31 -11.34 11.58
CA LEU A 131 0.37 -11.99 12.92
C LEU A 131 0.86 -13.44 12.87
N GLY A 132 0.87 -14.04 11.69
CA GLY A 132 1.34 -15.39 11.44
C GLY A 132 0.75 -15.97 10.16
N TYR A 133 1.04 -17.22 9.87
CA TYR A 133 0.49 -17.94 8.72
C TYR A 133 -0.83 -18.61 9.04
N LYS A 134 -0.83 -19.68 9.87
CA LYS A 134 -2.02 -20.39 10.33
C LYS A 134 -2.59 -19.75 11.58
N ASP A 135 -1.74 -19.48 12.53
CA ASP A 135 -2.04 -18.92 13.84
C ASP A 135 -0.98 -17.89 14.25
N ARG A 136 -0.93 -17.49 15.50
CA ARG A 136 -0.08 -16.43 16.04
C ARG A 136 1.07 -16.95 16.91
N SER A 137 1.27 -18.27 16.96
CA SER A 137 2.22 -18.91 17.89
C SER A 137 3.66 -18.42 17.70
N LEU A 138 4.06 -18.13 16.45
CA LEU A 138 5.39 -17.63 16.09
C LEU A 138 5.46 -16.09 15.94
N LEU A 139 4.42 -15.36 16.35
CA LEU A 139 4.36 -13.90 16.16
C LEU A 139 5.59 -13.19 16.75
N MET A 140 5.91 -13.48 17.99
CA MET A 140 7.01 -12.85 18.71
C MET A 140 8.37 -13.31 18.17
N GLU A 141 8.52 -14.59 17.85
CA GLU A 141 9.75 -15.15 17.30
C GLU A 141 10.06 -14.53 15.94
N ASN A 142 9.07 -14.42 15.07
CA ASN A 142 9.20 -13.75 13.77
C ASN A 142 9.60 -12.28 13.92
N ALA A 143 8.98 -11.55 14.84
CA ALA A 143 9.26 -10.15 15.08
C ALA A 143 10.70 -9.93 15.58
N LYS A 144 11.14 -10.75 16.54
CA LYS A 144 12.52 -10.71 17.05
C LYS A 144 13.55 -11.12 15.99
N ALA A 145 13.28 -12.16 15.22
CA ALA A 145 14.16 -12.57 14.12
C ALA A 145 14.38 -11.43 13.10
N ILE A 146 13.33 -10.69 12.76
CA ILE A 146 13.41 -9.53 11.87
C ILE A 146 14.24 -8.40 12.49
N GLU A 147 14.02 -8.08 13.76
CA GLU A 147 14.79 -7.05 14.48
C GLU A 147 16.25 -7.41 14.60
N GLU A 148 16.57 -8.62 15.09
CA GLU A 148 17.94 -9.12 15.28
C GLU A 148 18.72 -9.22 13.96
N ALA A 149 18.02 -9.43 12.86
CA ALA A 149 18.61 -9.41 11.51
C ALA A 149 18.97 -7.99 11.04
N GLY A 150 18.55 -6.95 11.74
CA GLY A 150 18.92 -5.55 11.50
C GLY A 150 17.87 -4.74 10.73
N ALA A 151 16.61 -5.14 10.77
CA ALA A 151 15.54 -4.27 10.31
C ALA A 151 15.43 -3.03 11.19
N SER A 152 15.13 -1.88 10.57
CA SER A 152 14.97 -0.59 11.25
C SER A 152 13.52 -0.27 11.64
N GLN A 153 12.53 -1.01 11.11
CA GLN A 153 11.11 -0.86 11.40
C GLN A 153 10.37 -2.13 11.00
N LEU A 154 9.27 -2.43 11.70
CA LEU A 154 8.40 -3.56 11.40
C LEU A 154 6.95 -3.11 11.26
N VAL A 155 6.33 -3.40 10.10
CA VAL A 155 4.88 -3.20 9.89
C VAL A 155 4.15 -4.51 10.12
N ILE A 156 3.11 -4.51 10.96
CA ILE A 156 2.33 -5.72 11.27
C ILE A 156 0.88 -5.57 10.81
N HIS A 157 0.47 -6.41 9.86
CA HIS A 157 -0.94 -6.54 9.52
C HIS A 157 -1.64 -7.40 10.58
N ALA A 158 -2.62 -6.81 11.25
CA ALA A 158 -3.33 -7.36 12.41
C ALA A 158 -4.25 -8.56 12.08
N ARG A 159 -3.76 -9.49 11.25
CA ARG A 159 -4.39 -10.78 10.88
C ARG A 159 -3.35 -11.81 10.51
N THR A 160 -3.70 -13.08 10.70
CA THR A 160 -2.95 -14.19 10.08
C THR A 160 -3.25 -14.27 8.58
N LYS A 161 -2.48 -15.09 7.87
CA LYS A 161 -2.74 -15.33 6.44
C LYS A 161 -4.07 -16.07 6.23
N VAL A 162 -4.43 -16.99 7.12
CA VAL A 162 -5.67 -17.77 7.03
C VAL A 162 -6.91 -16.90 7.24
N GLU A 163 -6.86 -15.95 8.15
CA GLU A 163 -7.92 -14.94 8.35
C GLU A 163 -8.12 -14.05 7.11
N GLY A 164 -7.09 -13.92 6.28
CA GLY A 164 -7.15 -13.19 5.01
C GLY A 164 -7.44 -11.71 5.18
N TYR A 165 -8.64 -11.29 4.78
CA TYR A 165 -9.13 -9.91 4.87
C TYR A 165 -10.51 -9.82 5.55
N LYS A 166 -10.94 -10.89 6.22
CA LYS A 166 -12.23 -10.92 6.91
C LYS A 166 -12.13 -10.14 8.23
N PRO A 167 -13.05 -9.22 8.54
CA PRO A 167 -13.06 -8.53 9.83
C PRO A 167 -13.28 -9.51 10.99
N PRO A 168 -12.81 -9.16 12.20
CA PRO A 168 -12.07 -7.95 12.56
C PRO A 168 -10.56 -8.04 12.30
N ALA A 169 -9.87 -6.89 12.29
CA ALA A 169 -8.43 -6.82 12.47
C ALA A 169 -8.13 -6.84 13.99
N HIS A 170 -7.13 -7.61 14.39
CA HIS A 170 -6.80 -7.83 15.80
C HIS A 170 -5.66 -6.90 16.25
N TRP A 171 -5.90 -5.60 16.28
CA TRP A 171 -4.88 -4.59 16.56
C TRP A 171 -4.20 -4.75 17.92
N GLN A 172 -4.93 -5.24 18.93
CA GLN A 172 -4.41 -5.51 20.27
C GLN A 172 -3.28 -6.55 20.30
N GLU A 173 -3.20 -7.43 19.29
CA GLU A 173 -2.13 -8.42 19.20
C GLU A 173 -0.77 -7.81 18.83
N ILE A 174 -0.77 -6.57 18.36
CA ILE A 174 0.45 -5.84 17.99
C ILE A 174 1.12 -5.25 19.23
N GLU A 175 0.35 -4.86 20.25
CA GLU A 175 0.88 -4.18 21.43
C GLU A 175 1.99 -4.97 22.16
N PRO A 176 1.86 -6.27 22.45
CA PRO A 176 2.93 -7.04 23.09
C PRO A 176 4.23 -7.06 22.26
N VAL A 177 4.12 -7.10 20.93
CA VAL A 177 5.27 -7.05 20.04
C VAL A 177 5.95 -5.68 20.12
N ARG A 178 5.16 -4.60 20.02
CA ARG A 178 5.67 -3.24 20.13
C ARG A 178 6.39 -2.97 21.46
N GLN A 179 5.91 -3.56 22.56
CA GLN A 179 6.52 -3.39 23.87
C GLN A 179 7.86 -4.13 24.02
N GLN A 180 8.10 -5.19 23.26
CA GLN A 180 9.30 -6.02 23.37
C GLN A 180 10.38 -5.67 22.36
N LEU A 181 10.03 -5.04 21.24
CA LEU A 181 11.01 -4.62 20.22
C LEU A 181 11.58 -3.24 20.53
N ALA A 182 12.84 -3.04 20.22
CA ALA A 182 13.53 -1.74 20.27
C ALA A 182 13.25 -0.90 19.01
N ILE A 183 12.97 -1.56 17.88
CA ILE A 183 12.64 -0.87 16.63
C ILE A 183 11.16 -0.41 16.61
N PRO A 184 10.84 0.68 15.87
CA PRO A 184 9.47 1.12 15.68
C PRO A 184 8.59 0.03 15.07
N VAL A 185 7.37 -0.13 15.62
CA VAL A 185 6.34 -0.99 15.07
C VAL A 185 5.20 -0.14 14.55
N VAL A 186 4.77 -0.42 13.31
CA VAL A 186 3.68 0.26 12.60
C VAL A 186 2.48 -0.68 12.50
N ALA A 187 1.31 -0.24 12.94
CA ALA A 187 0.10 -1.03 12.85
C ALA A 187 -0.51 -0.96 11.43
N ASN A 188 -1.10 -2.07 10.99
CA ASN A 188 -1.81 -2.15 9.70
C ASN A 188 -3.04 -3.06 9.81
N GLY A 189 -4.09 -2.73 9.09
CA GLY A 189 -5.29 -3.55 8.89
C GLY A 189 -6.58 -2.80 9.19
N ASP A 190 -7.51 -2.79 8.23
CA ASP A 190 -8.90 -2.30 8.32
C ASP A 190 -9.11 -0.89 8.87
N VAL A 191 -8.16 -0.01 8.70
CA VAL A 191 -8.37 1.41 8.97
C VAL A 191 -9.05 2.02 7.75
N CYS A 192 -10.35 2.32 7.90
CA CYS A 192 -11.22 2.86 6.85
C CYS A 192 -11.84 4.20 7.23
N THR A 193 -11.82 4.58 8.50
CA THR A 193 -12.33 5.86 9.01
C THR A 193 -11.32 6.52 9.95
N VAL A 194 -11.59 7.76 10.35
CA VAL A 194 -10.79 8.47 11.37
C VAL A 194 -10.90 7.76 12.71
N GLU A 195 -12.08 7.26 13.05
CA GLU A 195 -12.33 6.49 14.28
C GLU A 195 -11.54 5.19 14.29
N ASP A 196 -11.51 4.45 13.16
CA ASP A 196 -10.67 3.25 13.02
C ASP A 196 -9.19 3.57 13.25
N TYR A 197 -8.71 4.72 12.75
CA TYR A 197 -7.32 5.14 12.94
C TYR A 197 -7.00 5.34 14.43
N HIS A 198 -7.86 6.06 15.15
CA HIS A 198 -7.67 6.27 16.59
C HIS A 198 -7.80 4.97 17.38
N ALA A 199 -8.79 4.13 17.07
CA ALA A 199 -8.96 2.83 17.69
C ALA A 199 -7.77 1.89 17.43
N CYS A 200 -7.24 1.88 16.21
CA CYS A 200 -6.04 1.12 15.85
C CYS A 200 -4.82 1.57 16.67
N ARG A 201 -4.58 2.86 16.78
CA ARG A 201 -3.48 3.41 17.59
C ARG A 201 -3.63 3.08 19.07
N LEU A 202 -4.83 3.23 19.61
CA LEU A 202 -5.11 2.94 21.00
C LEU A 202 -4.90 1.45 21.31
N ALA A 203 -5.42 0.56 20.49
CA ALA A 203 -5.36 -0.88 20.71
C ALA A 203 -3.97 -1.47 20.47
N SER A 204 -3.21 -0.95 19.53
CA SER A 204 -1.86 -1.43 19.20
C SER A 204 -0.75 -0.71 19.97
N GLY A 205 -1.04 0.46 20.54
CA GLY A 205 -0.05 1.36 21.12
C GLY A 205 0.93 1.97 20.11
N CYS A 206 0.73 1.73 18.81
CA CYS A 206 1.61 2.26 17.76
C CYS A 206 1.35 3.74 17.50
N GLN A 207 2.41 4.49 17.22
CA GLN A 207 2.27 5.90 16.81
C GLN A 207 1.86 6.01 15.33
N ASP A 208 2.44 5.17 14.50
CA ASP A 208 2.26 5.18 13.05
C ASP A 208 1.34 4.05 12.59
N VAL A 209 0.58 4.33 11.53
CA VAL A 209 -0.38 3.39 10.95
C VAL A 209 -0.20 3.33 9.44
N MET A 210 0.00 2.14 8.90
CA MET A 210 -0.01 1.91 7.45
C MET A 210 -1.45 1.65 7.00
N ILE A 211 -1.96 2.47 6.09
CA ILE A 211 -3.31 2.33 5.56
C ILE A 211 -3.25 1.85 4.10
N GLY A 212 -4.01 0.84 3.77
CA GLY A 212 -4.09 0.29 2.42
C GLY A 212 -5.43 0.61 1.74
N ARG A 213 -6.33 -0.37 1.75
CA ARG A 213 -7.63 -0.29 1.06
C ARG A 213 -8.51 0.87 1.52
N GLY A 214 -8.38 1.29 2.78
CA GLY A 214 -9.10 2.44 3.31
C GLY A 214 -8.81 3.71 2.52
N LEU A 215 -7.54 4.01 2.21
CA LEU A 215 -7.16 5.16 1.39
C LEU A 215 -7.63 5.06 -0.07
N VAL A 216 -7.68 3.85 -0.64
CA VAL A 216 -8.18 3.66 -2.00
C VAL A 216 -9.70 3.88 -2.07
N ALA A 217 -10.43 3.43 -1.05
CA ALA A 217 -11.88 3.62 -0.92
C ALA A 217 -12.26 5.03 -0.47
N GLN A 218 -11.40 5.69 0.29
CA GLN A 218 -11.59 7.05 0.82
C GLN A 218 -10.29 7.86 0.67
N PRO A 219 -10.02 8.41 -0.53
CA PRO A 219 -8.76 9.09 -0.83
C PRO A 219 -8.43 10.28 0.07
N TRP A 220 -9.44 10.92 0.67
CA TRP A 220 -9.29 12.04 1.60
C TRP A 220 -9.07 11.63 3.06
N LEU A 221 -9.12 10.33 3.37
CA LEU A 221 -8.99 9.82 4.74
C LEU A 221 -7.70 10.30 5.41
N ALA A 222 -6.58 10.35 4.69
CA ALA A 222 -5.33 10.83 5.27
C ALA A 222 -5.40 12.32 5.69
N LEU A 223 -6.07 13.17 4.92
CA LEU A 223 -6.31 14.57 5.28
C LEU A 223 -7.26 14.71 6.48
N GLN A 224 -8.30 13.87 6.55
CA GLN A 224 -9.22 13.85 7.68
C GLN A 224 -8.52 13.41 8.97
N ILE A 225 -7.65 12.39 8.89
CA ILE A 225 -6.82 11.95 10.02
C ILE A 225 -5.89 13.08 10.47
N ARG A 226 -5.22 13.79 9.56
CA ARG A 226 -4.35 14.93 9.92
C ARG A 226 -5.12 16.06 10.58
N ALA A 227 -6.30 16.39 10.08
CA ALA A 227 -7.16 17.39 10.71
C ALA A 227 -7.52 16.97 12.14
N SER A 228 -7.97 15.72 12.33
CA SER A 228 -8.30 15.19 13.65
C SER A 228 -7.12 15.20 14.63
N LEU A 229 -5.90 14.88 14.16
CA LEU A 229 -4.68 14.96 14.99
C LEU A 229 -4.34 16.41 15.41
N SER A 230 -4.80 17.41 14.65
CA SER A 230 -4.64 18.83 14.96
C SER A 230 -5.84 19.40 15.74
N GLY A 231 -6.77 18.55 16.20
CA GLY A 231 -8.00 18.99 16.88
C GLY A 231 -9.01 19.69 15.98
N GLN A 232 -8.88 19.49 14.67
CA GLN A 232 -9.79 20.02 13.64
C GLN A 232 -10.63 18.91 13.05
N GLU A 233 -11.80 19.28 12.51
CA GLU A 233 -12.65 18.37 11.77
C GLU A 233 -12.59 18.71 10.28
N ARG A 234 -12.43 17.70 9.42
CA ARG A 234 -12.54 17.83 7.97
C ARG A 234 -13.71 17.00 7.48
N ALA A 235 -14.66 17.66 6.86
CA ALA A 235 -15.82 16.98 6.25
C ALA A 235 -15.41 15.95 5.20
N ALA A 236 -16.28 14.97 4.97
CA ALA A 236 -16.15 14.05 3.83
C ALA A 236 -16.23 14.85 2.52
N PRO A 237 -15.50 14.41 1.47
CA PRO A 237 -15.55 15.07 0.18
C PRO A 237 -16.96 15.00 -0.42
N VAL A 238 -17.36 16.08 -1.09
CA VAL A 238 -18.58 16.08 -1.90
C VAL A 238 -18.30 15.54 -3.31
N LEU A 239 -19.36 15.18 -4.05
CA LEU A 239 -19.21 14.59 -5.38
C LEU A 239 -18.42 15.46 -6.37
N THR A 240 -18.55 16.77 -6.26
CA THR A 240 -17.82 17.74 -7.09
C THR A 240 -16.31 17.76 -6.83
N GLU A 241 -15.87 17.38 -5.64
CA GLU A 241 -14.45 17.19 -5.33
C GLU A 241 -13.91 15.85 -5.84
N VAL A 242 -14.77 14.81 -5.95
CA VAL A 242 -14.40 13.47 -6.42
C VAL A 242 -14.33 13.39 -7.95
N ALA A 243 -15.24 14.07 -8.64
CA ALA A 243 -15.41 13.99 -10.08
C ALA A 243 -14.13 14.28 -10.90
N PRO A 244 -13.37 15.35 -10.61
CA PRO A 244 -12.12 15.64 -11.33
C PRO A 244 -11.09 14.52 -11.21
N TRP A 245 -11.07 13.79 -10.08
CA TRP A 245 -10.14 12.68 -9.86
C TRP A 245 -10.53 11.42 -10.64
N LEU A 246 -11.81 11.21 -10.94
CA LEU A 246 -12.23 10.12 -11.84
C LEU A 246 -11.71 10.36 -13.25
N GLU A 247 -11.83 11.58 -13.74
CA GLU A 247 -11.33 11.96 -15.07
C GLU A 247 -9.81 11.90 -15.12
N TRP A 248 -9.12 12.47 -14.13
CA TRP A 248 -7.67 12.40 -14.00
C TRP A 248 -7.18 10.95 -14.00
N PHE A 249 -7.81 10.08 -13.21
CA PHE A 249 -7.42 8.68 -13.10
C PHE A 249 -7.64 7.92 -14.41
N LEU A 250 -8.72 8.22 -15.14
CA LEU A 250 -8.97 7.67 -16.48
C LEU A 250 -7.88 8.10 -17.46
N GLN A 251 -7.65 9.40 -17.59
CA GLN A 251 -6.66 9.96 -18.51
C GLN A 251 -5.26 9.43 -18.22
N ARG A 252 -4.87 9.37 -16.95
CA ARG A 252 -3.56 8.87 -16.55
C ARG A 252 -3.37 7.39 -16.88
N ASN A 253 -4.41 6.57 -16.70
CA ASN A 253 -4.37 5.16 -17.10
C ASN A 253 -4.31 5.01 -18.64
N GLN A 254 -5.00 5.83 -19.40
CA GLN A 254 -4.93 5.80 -20.86
C GLN A 254 -3.53 6.19 -21.40
N GLN A 255 -2.86 7.12 -20.74
CA GLN A 255 -1.50 7.56 -21.13
C GLN A 255 -0.41 6.52 -20.81
N LEU A 256 -0.54 5.80 -19.68
CA LEU A 256 0.54 4.97 -19.13
C LEU A 256 0.35 3.47 -19.36
N MET A 257 -0.82 3.06 -19.86
CA MET A 257 -1.10 1.66 -20.19
C MET A 257 -1.84 1.55 -21.51
N LEU A 258 -2.03 0.30 -21.98
CA LEU A 258 -2.90 0.07 -23.12
C LEU A 258 -4.31 0.57 -22.81
N SER A 259 -4.86 1.45 -23.65
CA SER A 259 -6.14 2.16 -23.46
C SER A 259 -7.30 1.21 -23.10
N LYS A 260 -7.30 0.00 -23.66
CA LYS A 260 -8.32 -1.03 -23.37
C LYS A 260 -8.41 -1.46 -21.91
N PHE A 261 -7.39 -1.23 -21.09
CA PHE A 261 -7.39 -1.60 -19.68
C PHE A 261 -7.84 -0.46 -18.75
N ALA A 262 -7.79 0.79 -19.22
CA ALA A 262 -8.17 1.95 -18.42
C ALA A 262 -9.61 1.88 -17.87
N PRO A 263 -10.66 1.48 -18.65
CA PRO A 263 -12.01 1.35 -18.13
C PRO A 263 -12.13 0.38 -16.96
N GLY A 264 -11.44 -0.77 -17.05
CA GLY A 264 -11.47 -1.78 -15.97
C GLY A 264 -10.92 -1.23 -14.64
N ARG A 265 -9.87 -0.43 -14.69
CA ARG A 265 -9.28 0.18 -13.51
C ARG A 265 -10.18 1.25 -12.88
N VAL A 266 -10.75 2.11 -13.70
CA VAL A 266 -11.69 3.14 -13.22
C VAL A 266 -12.93 2.50 -12.58
N LYS A 267 -13.52 1.48 -13.22
CA LYS A 267 -14.65 0.73 -12.65
C LYS A 267 -14.31 0.08 -11.30
N GLN A 268 -13.12 -0.51 -11.20
CA GLN A 268 -12.67 -1.13 -9.96
C GLN A 268 -12.53 -0.09 -8.84
N TRP A 269 -11.91 1.05 -9.13
CA TRP A 269 -11.76 2.12 -8.16
C TRP A 269 -13.10 2.76 -7.79
N LEU A 270 -13.95 3.09 -8.78
CA LEU A 270 -15.28 3.65 -8.56
C LEU A 270 -16.16 2.74 -7.68
N LYS A 271 -16.06 1.42 -7.86
CA LYS A 271 -16.75 0.46 -7.00
C LYS A 271 -16.27 0.51 -5.54
N MET A 272 -14.98 0.75 -5.32
CA MET A 272 -14.43 0.92 -3.96
C MET A 272 -14.90 2.23 -3.34
N LEU A 273 -14.85 3.33 -4.09
CA LEU A 273 -15.39 4.63 -3.67
C LEU A 273 -16.88 4.55 -3.30
N ALA A 274 -17.69 3.90 -4.13
CA ALA A 274 -19.13 3.74 -3.90
C ALA A 274 -19.48 2.89 -2.65
N GLY A 275 -18.52 2.15 -2.12
CA GLY A 275 -18.63 1.48 -0.83
C GLY A 275 -18.62 2.47 0.34
N ALA A 276 -17.85 3.53 0.24
CA ALA A 276 -17.75 4.60 1.24
C ALA A 276 -18.68 5.79 0.94
N MET A 277 -19.00 6.03 -0.34
CA MET A 277 -19.87 7.11 -0.83
C MET A 277 -21.03 6.52 -1.64
N PRO A 278 -22.17 6.20 -0.99
CA PRO A 278 -23.30 5.53 -1.64
C PRO A 278 -23.87 6.26 -2.86
N ASP A 279 -23.76 7.58 -2.91
CA ASP A 279 -24.23 8.41 -4.03
C ASP A 279 -23.52 8.10 -5.35
N LEU A 280 -22.33 7.52 -5.31
CA LEU A 280 -21.60 7.06 -6.50
C LEU A 280 -22.18 5.77 -7.11
N ARG A 281 -23.10 5.09 -6.47
CA ARG A 281 -23.67 3.82 -6.97
C ARG A 281 -24.36 3.97 -8.33
N GLN A 282 -25.01 5.09 -8.58
CA GLN A 282 -25.61 5.39 -9.87
C GLN A 282 -24.57 5.41 -11.01
N TRP A 283 -23.36 5.93 -10.75
CA TRP A 283 -22.28 5.95 -11.74
C TRP A 283 -21.65 4.58 -11.94
N VAL A 284 -21.56 3.78 -10.87
CA VAL A 284 -21.16 2.38 -11.01
C VAL A 284 -22.09 1.66 -11.97
N GLN A 285 -23.42 1.81 -11.81
CA GLN A 285 -24.44 1.19 -12.69
C GLN A 285 -24.31 1.68 -14.13
N LEU A 286 -24.16 2.99 -14.33
CA LEU A 286 -24.04 3.63 -15.64
C LEU A 286 -22.80 3.15 -16.40
N LEU A 287 -21.67 3.04 -15.72
CA LEU A 287 -20.37 2.75 -16.34
C LEU A 287 -20.06 1.26 -16.41
N GLN A 288 -20.71 0.41 -15.59
CA GLN A 288 -20.31 -1.00 -15.43
C GLN A 288 -20.46 -1.81 -16.72
N SER A 289 -21.51 -1.55 -17.53
CA SER A 289 -21.81 -2.29 -18.76
C SER A 289 -20.99 -1.86 -19.98
N GLU A 290 -20.45 -0.62 -19.96
CA GLU A 290 -19.68 -0.09 -21.09
C GLU A 290 -18.33 -0.79 -21.23
N ARG A 291 -18.01 -1.35 -22.40
CA ARG A 291 -16.77 -2.09 -22.68
C ARG A 291 -15.88 -1.38 -23.67
N ASP A 292 -16.45 -0.52 -24.50
CA ASP A 292 -15.70 0.28 -25.46
C ASP A 292 -14.94 1.39 -24.73
N PRO A 293 -13.59 1.50 -24.89
CA PRO A 293 -12.80 2.47 -24.16
C PRO A 293 -13.11 3.92 -24.49
N GLU A 294 -13.49 4.23 -25.75
CA GLU A 294 -13.79 5.60 -26.18
C GLU A 294 -15.14 6.04 -25.62
N ARG A 295 -16.17 5.21 -25.78
CA ARG A 295 -17.50 5.46 -25.20
C ARG A 295 -17.46 5.50 -23.67
N PHE A 296 -16.60 4.70 -23.04
CA PHE A 296 -16.39 4.76 -21.61
C PHE A 296 -15.83 6.13 -21.19
N ALA A 297 -14.84 6.64 -21.91
CA ALA A 297 -14.25 7.95 -21.64
C ALA A 297 -15.28 9.09 -21.81
N GLU A 298 -16.07 9.05 -22.89
CA GLU A 298 -17.16 10.01 -23.14
C GLU A 298 -18.16 10.03 -21.98
N ARG A 299 -18.56 8.84 -21.48
CA ARG A 299 -19.50 8.74 -20.35
C ARG A 299 -18.90 9.27 -19.04
N VAL A 300 -17.62 8.97 -18.76
CA VAL A 300 -16.95 9.54 -17.58
C VAL A 300 -16.91 11.06 -17.67
N HIS A 301 -16.56 11.59 -18.84
CA HIS A 301 -16.53 13.04 -19.07
C HIS A 301 -17.91 13.69 -18.87
N ALA A 302 -18.99 13.09 -19.39
CA ALA A 302 -20.36 13.56 -19.20
C ALA A 302 -20.74 13.62 -17.72
N VAL A 303 -20.43 12.56 -16.94
CA VAL A 303 -20.67 12.51 -15.49
C VAL A 303 -19.94 13.64 -14.78
N VAL A 304 -18.67 13.91 -15.13
CA VAL A 304 -17.88 14.97 -14.52
C VAL A 304 -18.47 16.36 -14.85
N GLN A 305 -18.92 16.56 -16.09
CA GLN A 305 -19.55 17.82 -16.50
C GLN A 305 -20.89 18.09 -15.78
N GLU A 306 -21.75 17.08 -15.68
CA GLU A 306 -23.03 17.19 -14.96
C GLU A 306 -22.85 17.65 -13.53
N LEU A 307 -21.83 17.09 -12.82
CA LEU A 307 -21.54 17.47 -11.46
C LEU A 307 -20.96 18.90 -11.33
N SER A 308 -20.07 19.25 -12.26
CA SER A 308 -19.49 20.60 -12.28
C SER A 308 -20.56 21.67 -12.54
N ALA A 309 -21.58 21.34 -13.35
CA ALA A 309 -22.71 22.24 -13.62
C ALA A 309 -23.63 22.38 -12.41
N ALA A 310 -23.91 21.28 -11.69
CA ALA A 310 -24.76 21.29 -10.51
C ALA A 310 -24.18 22.15 -9.36
N SER A 311 -22.86 22.23 -9.23
CA SER A 311 -22.19 23.05 -8.19
C SER A 311 -22.19 24.55 -8.46
N GLN A 312 -22.58 25.02 -9.66
CA GLN A 312 -22.66 26.45 -10.00
C GLN A 312 -24.08 27.04 -9.78
N THR A 313 -25.02 26.19 -9.41
CA THR A 313 -26.42 26.58 -9.23
C THR A 313 -26.88 26.64 -7.77
N ASP A 314 -26.04 26.27 -6.83
CA ASP A 314 -26.19 26.41 -5.38
C ASP A 314 -25.27 27.52 -4.85
#